data_918d12ca23b13d92a12a348ede93f51a
#
_entry.id   918d12ca23b13d92a12a348ede93f51a
#
_cell.length_a   1.000
_cell.length_b   1.000
_cell.length_c   1.000
_cell.angle_alpha   90.00
_cell.angle_beta   90.00
_cell.angle_gamma   90.00
#
_symmetry.space_group_name_H-M   'P 1'
#
loop_
_entity.id
_entity.type
_entity.pdbx_description
1 polymer ?
#
loop_
_entity_poly.entity_id
_entity_poly.type
_entity_poly.pdbx_seq_one_letter_code
_entity_poly.pdbx_strand_id
1 'polypeptide(L)'
;SIIVLEDVDAAFGRRNEAKDEQKPKVTFSGLLNALDGVASANSFILFMTTNHLERLDPALVRPGRTDMIFELPDAKPAQVKEMLLHFYFSDLFEQRLMVARQEHKVQFESWTEKDMSSAPDAHAPYYQKAHETTSRELSEWGDELGRLVQQVTHQRREALQLDADGFPPGENPRDKPKHVGRFASKGGVSMAELQNLFVQFPEDAVAAVKFFAKDNDLKLSK
;
A
#
# COMPACT_ATOMS: atom_id res chain seq x y z
N SER A 1 12.04 -22.59 -5.14
CA SER A 1 11.99 -21.38 -5.98
C SER A 1 10.72 -20.59 -5.67
N ILE A 2 10.75 -19.26 -5.86
CA ILE A 2 9.56 -18.39 -5.81
C ILE A 2 9.34 -17.86 -7.22
N ILE A 3 8.12 -17.99 -7.73
CA ILE A 3 7.68 -17.51 -9.04
C ILE A 3 6.58 -16.50 -8.81
N VAL A 4 6.65 -15.36 -9.50
CA VAL A 4 5.61 -14.32 -9.48
C VAL A 4 5.10 -14.11 -10.89
N LEU A 5 3.79 -14.22 -11.09
CA LEU A 5 3.10 -13.91 -12.33
C LEU A 5 2.18 -12.72 -12.07
N GLU A 6 2.49 -11.58 -12.67
CA GLU A 6 1.73 -10.36 -12.49
C GLU A 6 0.68 -10.20 -13.60
N ASP A 7 -0.46 -9.58 -13.26
CA ASP A 7 -1.56 -9.26 -14.18
C ASP A 7 -2.03 -10.46 -15.03
N VAL A 8 -2.23 -11.60 -14.38
CA VAL A 8 -2.58 -12.86 -15.06
C VAL A 8 -3.90 -12.79 -15.84
N ASP A 9 -4.80 -11.86 -15.51
CA ASP A 9 -6.02 -11.62 -16.28
C ASP A 9 -5.75 -11.03 -17.67
N ALA A 10 -4.71 -10.22 -17.83
CA ALA A 10 -4.29 -9.71 -19.12
C ALA A 10 -3.75 -10.81 -20.04
N ALA A 11 -3.06 -11.80 -19.46
CA ALA A 11 -2.48 -12.90 -20.23
C ALA A 11 -3.43 -14.09 -20.40
N PHE A 12 -4.32 -14.35 -19.44
CA PHE A 12 -5.11 -15.58 -19.31
C PHE A 12 -6.58 -15.34 -18.95
N GLY A 13 -7.18 -14.24 -19.46
CA GLY A 13 -8.61 -13.95 -19.31
C GLY A 13 -9.51 -14.99 -20.02
N ARG A 14 -10.82 -14.92 -19.78
CA ARG A 14 -11.80 -15.84 -20.38
C ARG A 14 -11.68 -15.85 -21.90
N ARG A 15 -11.64 -17.05 -22.49
CA ARG A 15 -11.45 -17.31 -23.93
C ARG A 15 -12.39 -16.57 -24.89
N ASN A 16 -13.52 -16.05 -24.39
CA ASN A 16 -14.57 -15.44 -25.21
C ASN A 16 -14.34 -13.95 -25.53
N GLU A 17 -13.31 -13.32 -24.92
CA GLU A 17 -13.06 -11.88 -25.10
C GLU A 17 -11.89 -11.58 -26.06
N ALA A 18 -11.08 -12.59 -26.41
CA ALA A 18 -9.95 -12.43 -27.31
C ALA A 18 -10.39 -12.41 -28.79
N LYS A 19 -10.71 -11.21 -29.30
CA LYS A 19 -10.87 -10.97 -30.74
C LYS A 19 -9.58 -10.45 -31.40
N ASP A 20 -8.46 -10.39 -30.73
CA ASP A 20 -7.22 -9.89 -31.29
C ASP A 20 -6.27 -11.00 -31.74
N GLU A 21 -5.77 -10.84 -32.97
CA GLU A 21 -5.01 -11.81 -33.76
C GLU A 21 -3.57 -12.11 -33.25
N GLN A 22 -3.15 -11.54 -32.13
CA GLN A 22 -1.86 -11.85 -31.53
C GLN A 22 -1.99 -13.01 -30.53
N LYS A 23 -1.76 -14.23 -31.00
CA LYS A 23 -1.69 -15.42 -30.14
C LYS A 23 -0.61 -15.22 -29.06
N PRO A 24 -0.96 -15.30 -27.76
CA PRO A 24 0.03 -15.21 -26.69
C PRO A 24 1.09 -16.31 -26.87
N LYS A 25 2.35 -15.95 -26.66
CA LYS A 25 3.48 -16.90 -26.75
C LYS A 25 3.36 -18.07 -25.76
N VAL A 26 2.65 -17.86 -24.65
CA VAL A 26 2.33 -18.86 -23.63
C VAL A 26 0.83 -19.11 -23.69
N THR A 27 0.44 -20.36 -23.92
CA THR A 27 -0.98 -20.73 -23.92
C THR A 27 -1.44 -20.99 -22.47
N PHE A 28 -2.70 -20.70 -22.20
CA PHE A 28 -3.35 -21.03 -20.93
C PHE A 28 -3.19 -22.53 -20.56
N SER A 29 -3.38 -23.42 -21.52
CA SER A 29 -3.17 -24.86 -21.33
C SER A 29 -1.71 -25.20 -21.00
N GLY A 30 -0.76 -24.46 -21.58
CA GLY A 30 0.66 -24.60 -21.26
C GLY A 30 0.97 -24.23 -19.81
N LEU A 31 0.38 -23.12 -19.31
CA LEU A 31 0.51 -22.73 -17.91
C LEU A 31 -0.10 -23.79 -16.99
N LEU A 32 -1.32 -24.24 -17.25
CA LEU A 32 -1.97 -25.28 -16.44
C LEU A 32 -1.16 -26.57 -16.40
N ASN A 33 -0.65 -27.00 -17.55
CA ASN A 33 0.19 -28.20 -17.62
C ASN A 33 1.53 -28.01 -16.87
N ALA A 34 2.08 -26.81 -16.84
CA ALA A 34 3.26 -26.51 -16.04
C ALA A 34 2.97 -26.54 -14.54
N LEU A 35 1.79 -26.10 -14.12
CA LEU A 35 1.36 -26.14 -12.72
C LEU A 35 1.00 -27.57 -12.25
N ASP A 36 0.29 -28.33 -13.09
CA ASP A 36 -0.17 -29.70 -12.77
C ASP A 36 0.87 -30.78 -13.14
N GLY A 37 1.86 -30.44 -13.95
CA GLY A 37 2.71 -31.39 -14.63
C GLY A 37 3.94 -31.84 -13.84
N VAL A 38 4.82 -32.52 -14.56
CA VAL A 38 6.07 -33.18 -14.09
C VAL A 38 7.02 -32.22 -13.36
N ALA A 39 6.82 -30.91 -13.46
CA ALA A 39 7.57 -29.89 -12.72
C ALA A 39 7.24 -29.86 -11.21
N SER A 40 6.21 -30.56 -10.76
CA SER A 40 5.87 -30.72 -9.34
C SER A 40 6.95 -31.43 -8.50
N ALA A 41 7.95 -32.00 -9.13
CA ALA A 41 9.11 -32.56 -8.44
C ALA A 41 10.01 -31.51 -7.75
N ASN A 42 9.92 -30.25 -8.16
CA ASN A 42 10.66 -29.14 -7.55
C ASN A 42 9.69 -28.27 -6.76
N SER A 43 9.81 -28.25 -5.44
CA SER A 43 9.04 -27.37 -4.57
C SER A 43 9.22 -25.91 -4.99
N PHE A 44 8.16 -25.25 -5.43
CA PHE A 44 8.10 -23.83 -5.72
C PHE A 44 6.88 -23.20 -5.06
N ILE A 45 6.97 -21.91 -4.78
CA ILE A 45 5.84 -21.09 -4.33
C ILE A 45 5.49 -20.20 -5.51
N LEU A 46 4.21 -20.21 -5.92
CA LEU A 46 3.70 -19.39 -7.00
C LEU A 46 2.81 -18.29 -6.43
N PHE A 47 3.13 -17.04 -6.75
CA PHE A 47 2.25 -15.90 -6.55
C PHE A 47 1.69 -15.45 -7.89
N MET A 48 0.39 -15.19 -7.92
CA MET A 48 -0.29 -14.60 -9.07
C MET A 48 -1.01 -13.34 -8.62
N THR A 49 -0.91 -12.25 -9.40
CA THR A 49 -1.66 -11.03 -9.16
C THR A 49 -2.70 -10.80 -10.25
N THR A 50 -3.83 -10.24 -9.90
CA THR A 50 -4.88 -9.81 -10.84
C THR A 50 -5.72 -8.70 -10.22
N ASN A 51 -6.17 -7.76 -11.04
CA ASN A 51 -7.18 -6.78 -10.68
C ASN A 51 -8.61 -7.27 -11.01
N HIS A 52 -8.72 -8.42 -11.70
CA HIS A 52 -9.97 -8.92 -12.26
C HIS A 52 -10.10 -10.44 -12.06
N LEU A 53 -10.25 -10.85 -10.80
CA LEU A 53 -10.41 -12.27 -10.48
C LEU A 53 -11.58 -12.91 -11.25
N GLU A 54 -12.65 -12.15 -11.45
CA GLU A 54 -13.84 -12.57 -12.19
C GLU A 54 -13.58 -12.87 -13.67
N ARG A 55 -12.49 -12.35 -14.23
CA ARG A 55 -12.08 -12.60 -15.64
C ARG A 55 -11.20 -13.82 -15.77
N LEU A 56 -10.63 -14.32 -14.69
CA LEU A 56 -9.78 -15.50 -14.74
C LEU A 56 -10.60 -16.75 -15.10
N ASP A 57 -9.95 -17.66 -15.82
CA ASP A 57 -10.55 -18.99 -16.06
C ASP A 57 -10.68 -19.72 -14.70
N PRO A 58 -11.87 -20.25 -14.37
CA PRO A 58 -12.10 -21.00 -13.13
C PRO A 58 -11.11 -22.13 -12.89
N ALA A 59 -10.45 -22.62 -13.93
CA ALA A 59 -9.44 -23.66 -13.81
C ALA A 59 -8.17 -23.20 -13.07
N LEU A 60 -7.84 -21.88 -13.07
CA LEU A 60 -6.72 -21.35 -12.29
C LEU A 60 -7.00 -21.28 -10.81
N VAL A 61 -8.24 -20.96 -10.44
CA VAL A 61 -8.66 -20.72 -9.04
C VAL A 61 -9.19 -21.96 -8.34
N ARG A 62 -9.00 -23.14 -8.93
CA ARG A 62 -9.42 -24.40 -8.31
C ARG A 62 -8.47 -24.85 -7.21
N PRO A 63 -8.97 -25.51 -6.14
CA PRO A 63 -8.11 -26.20 -5.17
C PRO A 63 -7.11 -27.13 -5.84
N GLY A 64 -5.88 -27.13 -5.35
CA GLY A 64 -4.75 -27.88 -5.94
C GLY A 64 -3.94 -27.07 -6.96
N ARG A 65 -4.39 -25.85 -7.33
CA ARG A 65 -3.63 -24.89 -8.16
C ARG A 65 -3.47 -23.57 -7.47
N THR A 66 -4.56 -23.09 -6.84
CA THR A 66 -4.53 -21.90 -5.98
C THR A 66 -5.04 -22.32 -4.61
N ASP A 67 -4.13 -22.40 -3.65
CA ASP A 67 -4.44 -22.83 -2.30
C ASP A 67 -5.00 -21.67 -1.46
N MET A 68 -4.55 -20.44 -1.73
CA MET A 68 -4.91 -19.25 -0.98
C MET A 68 -5.17 -18.07 -1.92
N ILE A 69 -6.20 -17.31 -1.61
CA ILE A 69 -6.57 -16.09 -2.32
C ILE A 69 -6.62 -14.96 -1.29
N PHE A 70 -5.83 -13.91 -1.52
CA PHE A 70 -5.79 -12.71 -0.69
C PHE A 70 -6.29 -11.52 -1.48
N GLU A 71 -7.17 -10.76 -0.88
CA GLU A 71 -7.58 -9.47 -1.38
C GLU A 71 -6.71 -8.38 -0.78
N LEU A 72 -6.28 -7.43 -1.62
CA LEU A 72 -5.66 -6.19 -1.20
C LEU A 72 -6.68 -5.06 -1.40
N PRO A 73 -7.48 -4.75 -0.38
CA PRO A 73 -8.55 -3.75 -0.49
C PRO A 73 -7.98 -2.33 -0.53
N ASP A 74 -8.87 -1.35 -0.77
CA ASP A 74 -8.55 0.07 -0.65
C ASP A 74 -7.94 0.42 0.71
N ALA A 75 -7.16 1.49 0.74
CA ALA A 75 -6.43 1.94 1.90
C ALA A 75 -7.37 2.27 3.09
N LYS A 76 -7.11 1.64 4.22
CA LYS A 76 -7.79 1.95 5.49
C LYS A 76 -7.04 3.07 6.22
N PRO A 77 -7.73 3.92 7.02
CA PRO A 77 -7.09 5.03 7.72
C PRO A 77 -5.84 4.64 8.53
N ALA A 78 -5.89 3.51 9.24
CA ALA A 78 -4.74 3.02 9.98
C ALA A 78 -3.54 2.68 9.08
N GLN A 79 -3.79 2.05 7.93
CA GLN A 79 -2.75 1.73 6.96
C GLN A 79 -2.17 2.99 6.30
N VAL A 80 -3.03 3.99 6.02
CA VAL A 80 -2.63 5.29 5.49
C VAL A 80 -1.67 5.99 6.45
N LYS A 81 -2.01 5.98 7.74
CA LYS A 81 -1.18 6.55 8.80
C LYS A 81 0.18 5.83 8.91
N GLU A 82 0.17 4.51 8.97
CA GLU A 82 1.39 3.72 9.04
C GLU A 82 2.28 3.93 7.81
N MET A 83 1.70 4.00 6.62
CA MET A 83 2.43 4.25 5.39
C MET A 83 3.08 5.63 5.39
N LEU A 84 2.37 6.68 5.83
CA LEU A 84 2.92 8.02 5.94
C LEU A 84 4.07 8.06 6.95
N LEU A 85 3.90 7.45 8.12
CA LEU A 85 4.95 7.32 9.11
C LEU A 85 6.18 6.61 8.53
N HIS A 86 5.96 5.46 7.90
CA HIS A 86 7.05 4.66 7.34
C HIS A 86 7.83 5.40 6.24
N PHE A 87 7.12 6.17 5.41
CA PHE A 87 7.74 6.88 4.29
C PHE A 87 8.57 8.09 4.73
N TYR A 88 8.04 8.89 5.67
CA TYR A 88 8.66 10.17 6.02
C TYR A 88 9.48 10.15 7.32
N PHE A 89 9.35 9.13 8.14
CA PHE A 89 9.94 9.14 9.48
C PHE A 89 11.46 9.27 9.46
N SER A 90 12.13 8.46 8.66
CA SER A 90 13.60 8.40 8.65
C SER A 90 14.21 9.74 8.29
N ASP A 91 13.76 10.33 7.19
CA ASP A 91 14.33 11.58 6.67
C ASP A 91 14.05 12.77 7.60
N LEU A 92 12.79 12.89 8.05
CA LEU A 92 12.40 13.97 8.97
C LEU A 92 13.08 13.83 10.34
N PHE A 93 13.24 12.61 10.81
CA PHE A 93 13.97 12.33 12.06
C PHE A 93 15.44 12.71 11.94
N GLU A 94 16.13 12.31 10.87
CA GLU A 94 17.54 12.64 10.65
C GLU A 94 17.75 14.15 10.49
N GLN A 95 16.88 14.84 9.77
CA GLN A 95 16.92 16.30 9.65
C GLN A 95 16.83 16.98 11.04
N ARG A 96 15.88 16.56 11.87
CA ARG A 96 15.70 17.09 13.23
C ARG A 96 16.88 16.76 14.13
N LEU A 97 17.42 15.56 14.00
CA LEU A 97 18.59 15.15 14.76
C LEU A 97 19.81 15.97 14.35
N MET A 98 19.98 16.29 13.07
CA MET A 98 21.04 17.19 12.59
C MET A 98 20.89 18.60 13.16
N VAL A 99 19.68 19.17 13.13
CA VAL A 99 19.42 20.50 13.73
C VAL A 99 19.71 20.49 15.22
N ALA A 100 19.20 19.50 15.94
CA ALA A 100 19.47 19.38 17.38
C ALA A 100 20.98 19.25 17.69
N ARG A 101 21.71 18.46 16.90
CA ARG A 101 23.17 18.36 17.01
C ARG A 101 23.87 19.70 16.75
N GLN A 102 23.41 20.44 15.76
CA GLN A 102 24.01 21.74 15.42
C GLN A 102 23.73 22.80 16.49
N GLU A 103 22.52 22.86 17.04
CA GLU A 103 22.14 23.75 18.13
C GLU A 103 22.93 23.45 19.39
N HIS A 104 23.23 22.19 19.66
CA HIS A 104 23.97 21.75 20.84
C HIS A 104 25.48 21.65 20.63
N LYS A 105 25.98 21.71 19.40
CA LYS A 105 27.42 21.73 19.11
C LYS A 105 28.13 22.87 19.81
N VAL A 106 27.47 24.01 19.94
CA VAL A 106 27.98 25.19 20.70
C VAL A 106 28.17 24.85 22.18
N GLN A 107 27.36 23.97 22.78
CA GLN A 107 27.54 23.52 24.15
C GLN A 107 28.62 22.43 24.27
N PHE A 108 28.81 21.60 23.23
CA PHE A 108 29.79 20.50 23.23
C PHE A 108 31.22 20.96 22.91
N GLU A 109 31.40 22.08 22.24
CA GLU A 109 32.74 22.65 22.00
C GLU A 109 33.46 23.05 23.32
N SER A 110 32.72 23.19 24.42
CA SER A 110 33.27 23.42 25.75
C SER A 110 33.58 22.14 26.53
N TRP A 111 33.25 20.96 26.00
CA TRP A 111 33.49 19.69 26.67
C TRP A 111 34.87 19.12 26.34
N THR A 112 35.53 18.58 27.34
CA THR A 112 36.80 17.89 27.15
C THR A 112 36.57 16.44 26.70
N GLU A 113 37.60 15.80 26.12
CA GLU A 113 37.53 14.36 25.72
C GLU A 113 37.12 13.46 26.90
N LYS A 114 37.41 13.88 28.12
CA LYS A 114 37.06 13.17 29.37
C LYS A 114 35.55 13.23 29.65
N ASP A 115 34.92 14.36 29.32
CA ASP A 115 33.47 14.54 29.47
C ASP A 115 32.72 13.72 28.44
N MET A 116 33.25 13.59 27.23
CA MET A 116 32.68 12.78 26.12
C MET A 116 32.75 11.29 26.43
N SER A 117 33.80 10.79 27.09
CA SER A 117 33.96 9.38 27.42
C SER A 117 33.13 8.93 28.63
N SER A 118 32.75 9.86 29.52
CA SER A 118 31.99 9.58 30.73
C SER A 118 30.46 9.73 30.60
N ALA A 119 29.95 10.24 29.47
CA ALA A 119 28.54 10.47 29.25
C ALA A 119 28.05 9.91 27.88
N PRO A 120 28.08 8.57 27.69
CA PRO A 120 27.57 7.95 26.48
C PRO A 120 26.08 8.25 26.24
N ASP A 121 25.33 8.56 27.31
CA ASP A 121 23.90 8.86 27.24
C ASP A 121 23.57 10.36 27.10
N ALA A 122 24.55 11.25 26.97
CA ALA A 122 24.32 12.69 26.85
C ALA A 122 23.54 13.05 25.56
N HIS A 123 23.55 12.18 24.54
CA HIS A 123 22.76 12.31 23.33
C HIS A 123 21.34 11.72 23.45
N ALA A 124 21.08 10.86 24.43
CA ALA A 124 19.82 10.16 24.59
C ALA A 124 18.59 11.10 24.71
N PRO A 125 18.63 12.20 25.50
CA PRO A 125 17.49 13.12 25.63
C PRO A 125 17.14 13.81 24.32
N TYR A 126 18.13 14.18 23.49
CA TYR A 126 17.91 14.85 22.21
C TYR A 126 17.38 13.90 21.16
N TYR A 127 17.94 12.70 21.12
CA TYR A 127 17.47 11.62 20.27
C TYR A 127 16.03 11.29 20.60
N GLN A 128 15.72 11.06 21.86
CA GLN A 128 14.37 10.75 22.31
C GLN A 128 13.39 11.88 21.97
N LYS A 129 13.75 13.14 22.24
CA LYS A 129 12.92 14.30 21.93
C LYS A 129 12.67 14.45 20.43
N ALA A 130 13.70 14.27 19.60
CA ALA A 130 13.55 14.32 18.13
C ALA A 130 12.62 13.20 17.64
N HIS A 131 12.82 11.98 18.16
CA HIS A 131 11.99 10.82 17.84
C HIS A 131 10.53 11.03 18.24
N GLU A 132 10.25 11.43 19.48
CA GLU A 132 8.90 11.68 19.97
C GLU A 132 8.19 12.78 19.21
N THR A 133 8.91 13.88 18.91
CA THR A 133 8.36 15.02 18.17
C THR A 133 8.02 14.62 16.73
N THR A 134 8.92 13.88 16.07
CA THR A 134 8.70 13.39 14.69
C THR A 134 7.53 12.41 14.64
N SER A 135 7.51 11.43 15.55
CA SER A 135 6.40 10.46 15.64
C SER A 135 5.06 11.13 15.87
N ARG A 136 4.99 12.10 16.79
CA ARG A 136 3.75 12.80 17.09
C ARG A 136 3.24 13.58 15.91
N GLU A 137 4.09 14.39 15.28
CA GLU A 137 3.69 15.23 14.15
C GLU A 137 3.24 14.39 12.94
N LEU A 138 4.01 13.38 12.56
CA LEU A 138 3.64 12.49 11.46
C LEU A 138 2.38 11.68 11.80
N SER A 139 2.19 11.28 13.06
CA SER A 139 0.98 10.61 13.51
C SER A 139 -0.26 11.50 13.32
N GLU A 140 -0.17 12.78 13.69
CA GLU A 140 -1.26 13.74 13.53
C GLU A 140 -1.60 13.98 12.04
N TRP A 141 -0.59 14.11 11.18
CA TRP A 141 -0.80 14.22 9.74
C TRP A 141 -1.29 12.92 9.09
N GLY A 142 -0.86 11.79 9.62
CA GLY A 142 -1.35 10.48 9.21
C GLY A 142 -2.82 10.26 9.55
N ASP A 143 -3.26 10.70 10.73
CA ASP A 143 -4.68 10.67 11.13
C ASP A 143 -5.52 11.59 10.24
N GLU A 144 -5.02 12.79 9.92
CA GLU A 144 -5.69 13.72 9.02
C GLU A 144 -5.80 13.16 7.59
N LEU A 145 -4.72 12.60 7.04
CA LEU A 145 -4.76 11.96 5.73
C LEU A 145 -5.72 10.77 5.72
N GLY A 146 -5.73 9.95 6.78
CA GLY A 146 -6.66 8.83 6.92
C GLY A 146 -8.12 9.28 6.88
N ARG A 147 -8.44 10.40 7.56
CA ARG A 147 -9.76 11.03 7.52
C ARG A 147 -10.13 11.51 6.11
N LEU A 148 -9.20 12.17 5.42
CA LEU A 148 -9.41 12.66 4.04
C LEU A 148 -9.63 11.49 3.08
N VAL A 149 -8.85 10.42 3.19
CA VAL A 149 -9.00 9.20 2.39
C VAL A 149 -10.38 8.58 2.57
N GLN A 150 -10.90 8.54 3.80
CA GLN A 150 -12.28 8.08 4.03
C GLN A 150 -13.31 8.95 3.35
N GLN A 151 -13.16 10.27 3.40
CA GLN A 151 -14.08 11.21 2.74
C GLN A 151 -14.06 11.03 1.22
N VAL A 152 -12.87 10.94 0.60
CA VAL A 152 -12.73 10.68 -0.84
C VAL A 152 -13.37 9.35 -1.22
N THR A 153 -13.12 8.32 -0.44
CA THR A 153 -13.72 6.98 -0.67
C THR A 153 -15.24 7.06 -0.63
N HIS A 154 -15.80 7.75 0.35
CA HIS A 154 -17.25 7.94 0.46
C HIS A 154 -17.82 8.69 -0.75
N GLN A 155 -17.23 9.84 -1.11
CA GLN A 155 -17.64 10.64 -2.26
C GLN A 155 -17.56 9.85 -3.58
N ARG A 156 -16.47 9.11 -3.81
CA ARG A 156 -16.31 8.30 -5.03
C ARG A 156 -17.35 7.18 -5.10
N ARG A 157 -17.67 6.53 -3.97
CA ARG A 157 -18.70 5.48 -3.90
C ARG A 157 -20.10 6.02 -4.11
N GLU A 158 -20.42 7.17 -3.55
CA GLU A 158 -21.69 7.85 -3.81
C GLU A 158 -21.84 8.24 -5.28
N ALA A 159 -20.80 8.80 -5.89
CA ALA A 159 -20.80 9.18 -7.31
C ALA A 159 -20.99 7.96 -8.23
N LEU A 160 -20.47 6.80 -7.85
CA LEU A 160 -20.60 5.54 -8.56
C LEU A 160 -21.87 4.75 -8.18
N GLN A 161 -22.69 5.29 -7.26
CA GLN A 161 -23.86 4.62 -6.69
C GLN A 161 -23.53 3.25 -6.07
N LEU A 162 -22.39 3.14 -5.41
CA LEU A 162 -21.95 1.92 -4.73
C LEU A 162 -22.39 1.93 -3.27
N ASP A 163 -22.60 0.76 -2.68
CA ASP A 163 -22.85 0.63 -1.24
C ASP A 163 -21.57 0.87 -0.40
N ALA A 164 -21.72 0.74 0.93
CA ALA A 164 -20.60 0.93 1.86
C ALA A 164 -19.44 -0.05 1.64
N ASP A 165 -19.71 -1.20 1.03
CA ASP A 165 -18.71 -2.22 0.70
C ASP A 165 -18.17 -2.08 -0.74
N GLY A 166 -18.67 -1.09 -1.52
CA GLY A 166 -18.25 -0.80 -2.89
C GLY A 166 -18.92 -1.66 -3.97
N PHE A 167 -20.13 -2.16 -3.71
CA PHE A 167 -20.92 -2.94 -4.66
C PHE A 167 -22.06 -2.13 -5.29
N PRO A 168 -22.41 -2.37 -6.56
CA PRO A 168 -23.61 -1.78 -7.17
C PRO A 168 -24.90 -2.22 -6.46
N PRO A 169 -25.95 -1.38 -6.44
CA PRO A 169 -27.23 -1.74 -5.85
C PRO A 169 -27.80 -3.02 -6.46
N GLY A 170 -28.21 -3.96 -5.62
CA GLY A 170 -28.80 -5.24 -6.03
C GLY A 170 -27.83 -6.38 -6.27
N GLU A 171 -26.52 -6.14 -6.23
CA GLU A 171 -25.54 -7.22 -6.18
C GLU A 171 -25.36 -7.70 -4.73
N ASN A 172 -25.84 -8.91 -4.42
CA ASN A 172 -25.58 -9.50 -3.10
C ASN A 172 -24.24 -10.25 -3.15
N PRO A 173 -23.25 -9.87 -2.33
CA PRO A 173 -21.97 -10.58 -2.27
C PRO A 173 -22.11 -12.06 -1.88
N ARG A 174 -23.24 -12.45 -1.27
CA ARG A 174 -23.51 -13.82 -0.86
C ARG A 174 -23.93 -14.76 -2.00
N ASP A 175 -24.36 -14.17 -3.13
CA ASP A 175 -24.84 -14.94 -4.29
C ASP A 175 -23.70 -15.35 -5.24
N LYS A 176 -22.48 -14.83 -5.00
CA LYS A 176 -21.29 -15.27 -5.76
C LYS A 176 -20.73 -16.57 -5.17
N PRO A 177 -20.22 -17.50 -6.00
CA PRO A 177 -19.63 -18.75 -5.52
C PRO A 177 -18.57 -18.46 -4.46
N LYS A 178 -18.53 -19.26 -3.39
CA LYS A 178 -17.61 -19.08 -2.25
C LYS A 178 -16.13 -19.02 -2.61
N HIS A 179 -15.77 -19.41 -3.81
CA HIS A 179 -14.39 -19.39 -4.36
C HIS A 179 -14.05 -18.11 -5.10
N VAL A 180 -15.06 -17.34 -5.50
CA VAL A 180 -14.87 -16.01 -6.05
C VAL A 180 -14.99 -15.07 -4.86
N GLY A 181 -13.88 -14.73 -4.25
CA GLY A 181 -13.82 -13.84 -3.11
C GLY A 181 -14.64 -12.58 -3.36
N ARG A 182 -15.08 -11.93 -2.30
CA ARG A 182 -15.79 -10.65 -2.32
C ARG A 182 -14.82 -9.56 -2.80
N PHE A 183 -14.49 -9.58 -4.09
CA PHE A 183 -13.57 -8.62 -4.68
C PHE A 183 -14.40 -7.51 -5.29
N ALA A 184 -14.53 -6.43 -4.64
CA ALA A 184 -14.70 -5.13 -5.27
C ALA A 184 -14.83 -4.05 -4.23
N SER A 185 -13.75 -3.55 -3.79
CA SER A 185 -13.71 -2.22 -3.30
C SER A 185 -13.46 -1.31 -4.52
N LYS A 186 -14.53 -1.01 -5.25
CA LYS A 186 -14.47 0.01 -6.30
C LYS A 186 -14.74 1.37 -5.65
N GLY A 187 -13.98 2.39 -6.05
CA GLY A 187 -14.21 3.76 -5.63
C GLY A 187 -13.48 4.20 -4.37
N GLY A 188 -12.62 3.37 -3.78
CA GLY A 188 -11.74 3.81 -2.69
C GLY A 188 -10.42 4.39 -3.20
N VAL A 189 -9.59 4.84 -2.26
CA VAL A 189 -8.22 5.27 -2.51
C VAL A 189 -7.30 4.08 -2.32
N SER A 190 -6.52 3.75 -3.33
CA SER A 190 -5.57 2.64 -3.26
C SER A 190 -4.27 3.05 -2.56
N MET A 191 -3.55 2.06 -2.02
CA MET A 191 -2.20 2.30 -1.46
C MET A 191 -1.22 2.79 -2.53
N ALA A 192 -1.41 2.40 -3.80
CA ALA A 192 -0.59 2.86 -4.92
C ALA A 192 -0.81 4.35 -5.23
N GLU A 193 -2.07 4.86 -5.15
CA GLU A 193 -2.35 6.30 -5.27
C GLU A 193 -1.63 7.10 -4.18
N LEU A 194 -1.64 6.61 -2.93
CA LEU A 194 -0.95 7.25 -1.82
C LEU A 194 0.57 7.20 -1.97
N GLN A 195 1.11 6.08 -2.43
CA GLN A 195 2.54 5.97 -2.70
C GLN A 195 2.99 6.96 -3.78
N ASN A 196 2.21 7.09 -4.86
CA ASN A 196 2.47 8.09 -5.91
C ASN A 196 2.41 9.52 -5.37
N LEU A 197 1.48 9.81 -4.48
CA LEU A 197 1.41 11.10 -3.79
C LEU A 197 2.70 11.37 -3.00
N PHE A 198 3.17 10.43 -2.20
CA PHE A 198 4.36 10.60 -1.37
C PHE A 198 5.63 10.76 -2.21
N VAL A 199 5.74 10.02 -3.32
CA VAL A 199 6.87 10.16 -4.26
C VAL A 199 6.92 11.56 -4.90
N GLN A 200 5.77 12.24 -5.05
CA GLN A 200 5.74 13.63 -5.55
C GLN A 200 6.21 14.64 -4.50
N PHE A 201 6.12 14.32 -3.23
CA PHE A 201 6.51 15.17 -2.11
C PHE A 201 7.47 14.41 -1.15
N PRO A 202 8.64 13.97 -1.62
CA PRO A 202 9.46 13.03 -0.88
C PRO A 202 9.98 13.56 0.47
N GLU A 203 10.12 14.88 0.61
CA GLU A 203 10.69 15.51 1.81
C GLU A 203 9.64 16.24 2.67
N ASP A 204 8.40 16.35 2.22
CA ASP A 204 7.38 17.17 2.89
C ASP A 204 6.02 16.45 3.00
N ALA A 205 5.86 15.73 4.11
CA ALA A 205 4.60 15.06 4.46
C ALA A 205 3.42 16.02 4.55
N VAL A 206 3.64 17.24 5.01
CA VAL A 206 2.59 18.27 5.18
C VAL A 206 2.11 18.75 3.81
N ALA A 207 3.05 18.99 2.89
CA ALA A 207 2.72 19.36 1.51
C ALA A 207 1.95 18.24 0.80
N ALA A 208 2.33 16.98 1.00
CA ALA A 208 1.61 15.84 0.44
C ALA A 208 0.15 15.81 0.91
N VAL A 209 -0.11 15.95 2.21
CA VAL A 209 -1.47 15.95 2.77
C VAL A 209 -2.29 17.14 2.29
N LYS A 210 -1.68 18.34 2.25
CA LYS A 210 -2.33 19.55 1.73
C LYS A 210 -2.67 19.44 0.25
N PHE A 211 -1.76 18.86 -0.54
CA PHE A 211 -2.00 18.61 -1.96
C PHE A 211 -3.17 17.63 -2.14
N PHE A 212 -3.18 16.51 -1.41
CA PHE A 212 -4.28 15.55 -1.47
C PHE A 212 -5.63 16.17 -1.12
N ALA A 213 -5.68 17.00 -0.08
CA ALA A 213 -6.90 17.71 0.29
C ALA A 213 -7.38 18.65 -0.82
N LYS A 214 -6.46 19.45 -1.39
CA LYS A 214 -6.75 20.40 -2.46
C LYS A 214 -7.20 19.70 -3.75
N ASP A 215 -6.53 18.63 -4.15
CA ASP A 215 -6.82 17.86 -5.37
C ASP A 215 -8.20 17.19 -5.31
N ASN A 216 -8.71 16.90 -4.11
CA ASN A 216 -10.00 16.29 -3.89
C ASN A 216 -11.06 17.28 -3.32
N ASP A 217 -10.85 18.60 -3.39
CA ASP A 217 -11.74 19.65 -2.91
C ASP A 217 -12.15 19.50 -1.42
N LEU A 218 -11.25 19.00 -0.60
CA LEU A 218 -11.48 18.78 0.83
C LEU A 218 -10.86 19.86 1.71
N LYS A 219 -11.47 20.08 2.88
CA LYS A 219 -10.93 20.99 3.90
C LYS A 219 -10.11 20.20 4.91
N LEU A 220 -8.96 20.76 5.26
CA LEU A 220 -8.17 20.29 6.39
C LEU A 220 -8.89 20.61 7.70
N SER A 221 -8.77 19.73 8.68
CA SER A 221 -9.28 19.95 10.04
C SER A 221 -8.24 20.64 10.94
N LYS A 222 -7.01 20.81 10.46
CA LYS A 222 -5.88 21.49 11.12
C LYS A 222 -5.67 22.90 10.58
#